data_3ff26c0a33ae1e3fe7fa70c8a4b24316
#
_entry.id   3ff26c0a33ae1e3fe7fa70c8a4b24316
#
_cell.length_a   1.000
_cell.length_b   1.000
_cell.length_c   1.000
_cell.angle_alpha   90.00
_cell.angle_beta   90.00
_cell.angle_gamma   90.00
#
_symmetry.space_group_name_H-M   'P 1'
#
loop_
_entity.id
_entity.type
_entity.pdbx_description
1 polymer ?
#
loop_
_entity_poly.entity_id
_entity_poly.type
_entity_poly.pdbx_seq_one_letter_code
_entity_poly.pdbx_strand_id
1 'polypeptide(L)'
;MPSHTGLDRRSFLKGAGMTAFVGAAGTSTAVIADADEGGGLFKNGNYDFETIYERGGWNCARWDGPARRYPNGELKYGMGVATMDFECPPCITEALAERCKHHTWGYMSSTTSLREAIAEFNAERNNLELDPSTIQLSSAVLPSMIAAIRTFSRPASKIVQLSPAYSGFYGIARHTYTEMVDSEMQQVGGRYEIDWDDLEVKLADPEAQTMIVCNPQNPTGNVWTEEELLKIGQLCLENDVVVLSDEIHSDFVRPGHEYVPFARLPDKDIVNNSLSFNSASKTFNMAGMKNAYWHSSDPSLLSRVQHFHYGAINTLGYVAHEAAYREGGEWLDQLLAYLDDNHKFTEDYVAKNMPSVGYTRPEGTYLTWLDFSETMDKIGAAEMAEKKEMRSAEVYFQDWLVMNSGVYLNPGTVYGLGGSGRMRFNVGSSRKVVKAALDLVAEAIDRA
;
A
#
# COMPACT_ATOMS: atom_id res chain seq x y z
N MET A 1 -32.76 37.53 -27.11
CA MET A 1 -31.31 37.36 -27.02
C MET A 1 -30.83 38.16 -25.80
N PRO A 2 -30.45 37.57 -24.71
CA PRO A 2 -29.72 38.25 -23.64
C PRO A 2 -28.25 37.89 -23.70
N SER A 3 -27.42 38.91 -23.51
CA SER A 3 -25.97 38.95 -23.58
C SER A 3 -25.29 38.13 -22.45
N HIS A 4 -24.36 37.25 -22.83
CA HIS A 4 -23.42 36.62 -21.91
C HIS A 4 -22.40 37.66 -21.45
N THR A 5 -22.43 38.01 -20.15
CA THR A 5 -21.32 38.67 -19.47
C THR A 5 -20.36 37.60 -18.97
N GLY A 6 -19.21 37.51 -19.65
CA GLY A 6 -18.12 36.64 -19.23
C GLY A 6 -17.47 37.12 -17.96
N LEU A 7 -17.40 36.25 -16.96
CA LEU A 7 -16.58 36.46 -15.75
C LEU A 7 -15.10 36.29 -16.13
N ASP A 8 -14.33 37.36 -15.94
CA ASP A 8 -12.91 37.42 -16.23
C ASP A 8 -12.12 36.54 -15.22
N ARG A 9 -11.36 35.56 -15.73
CA ARG A 9 -10.50 34.66 -14.96
C ARG A 9 -9.46 35.37 -14.07
N ARG A 10 -9.14 36.63 -14.38
CA ARG A 10 -8.21 37.43 -13.54
C ARG A 10 -8.85 37.93 -12.23
N SER A 11 -10.15 38.08 -12.20
CA SER A 11 -10.89 38.52 -10.99
C SER A 11 -11.04 37.39 -9.98
N PHE A 12 -11.01 36.13 -10.42
CA PHE A 12 -11.10 34.95 -9.54
C PHE A 12 -9.82 34.75 -8.71
N LEU A 13 -8.66 35.05 -9.28
CA LEU A 13 -7.36 34.86 -8.60
C LEU A 13 -6.98 35.98 -7.62
N LYS A 14 -7.70 37.13 -7.67
CA LYS A 14 -7.45 38.23 -6.71
C LYS A 14 -8.41 38.25 -5.52
N GLY A 15 -9.44 37.39 -5.51
CA GLY A 15 -10.45 37.27 -4.46
C GLY A 15 -10.21 36.17 -3.43
N ALA A 16 -9.13 35.37 -3.56
CA ALA A 16 -8.81 34.28 -2.63
C ALA A 16 -7.97 34.72 -1.44
N GLY A 17 -8.01 35.99 -1.10
CA GLY A 17 -7.49 36.52 0.15
C GLY A 17 -8.63 36.78 1.14
N MET A 18 -8.64 36.02 2.23
CA MET A 18 -9.43 36.24 3.45
C MET A 18 -10.94 36.45 3.25
N THR A 19 -11.72 35.41 3.37
CA THR A 19 -13.06 35.52 3.97
C THR A 19 -13.23 34.35 4.94
N ALA A 20 -13.16 34.66 6.23
CA ALA A 20 -13.54 33.79 7.30
C ALA A 20 -15.02 33.44 7.17
N PHE A 21 -15.35 32.17 6.97
CA PHE A 21 -16.70 31.66 7.13
C PHE A 21 -16.96 31.45 8.64
N VAL A 22 -17.64 32.40 9.25
CA VAL A 22 -18.32 32.21 10.53
C VAL A 22 -19.66 31.59 10.23
N GLY A 23 -19.75 30.28 10.40
CA GLY A 23 -20.99 29.52 10.39
C GLY A 23 -21.08 28.71 11.68
N ALA A 24 -22.05 29.03 12.50
CA ALA A 24 -22.25 28.47 13.84
C ALA A 24 -22.59 26.97 13.77
N ALA A 25 -21.89 26.18 14.57
CA ALA A 25 -22.38 25.20 15.54
C ALA A 25 -21.34 24.10 15.81
N GLY A 26 -21.07 23.88 17.09
CA GLY A 26 -20.40 22.65 17.56
C GLY A 26 -18.89 22.82 17.72
N THR A 27 -18.47 23.14 18.93
CA THR A 27 -17.07 23.16 19.38
C THR A 27 -16.44 21.76 19.33
N SER A 28 -15.87 21.39 18.19
CA SER A 28 -14.76 20.46 18.17
C SER A 28 -13.48 21.27 18.18
N THR A 29 -12.82 21.30 19.32
CA THR A 29 -11.45 21.82 19.43
C THR A 29 -10.53 20.88 18.66
N ALA A 30 -10.40 21.13 17.35
CA ALA A 30 -9.22 20.68 16.64
C ALA A 30 -8.03 21.41 17.30
N VAL A 31 -7.09 20.66 17.82
CA VAL A 31 -5.81 21.20 18.25
C VAL A 31 -5.11 21.63 16.96
N ILE A 32 -5.28 22.91 16.60
CA ILE A 32 -4.49 23.56 15.57
C ILE A 32 -3.12 23.77 16.22
N ALA A 33 -2.14 22.95 15.84
CA ALA A 33 -0.76 23.31 16.11
C ALA A 33 -0.45 24.56 15.26
N ASP A 34 0.11 25.60 15.89
CA ASP A 34 0.61 26.79 15.21
C ASP A 34 1.48 26.37 14.04
N ALA A 35 1.08 26.76 12.83
CA ALA A 35 1.90 26.65 11.65
C ALA A 35 3.04 27.67 11.81
N ASP A 36 4.14 27.23 12.37
CA ASP A 36 5.38 27.98 12.38
C ASP A 36 5.89 28.08 10.93
N GLU A 37 6.14 29.29 10.47
CA GLU A 37 6.64 29.56 9.12
C GLU A 37 7.95 28.80 8.92
N GLY A 38 7.95 27.80 8.03
CA GLY A 38 9.12 27.01 7.67
C GLY A 38 9.37 25.81 8.59
N GLY A 39 8.38 24.95 8.78
CA GLY A 39 8.57 23.64 9.40
C GLY A 39 9.67 22.85 8.67
N GLY A 40 10.91 22.94 9.14
CA GLY A 40 12.03 22.25 8.53
C GLY A 40 11.80 20.75 8.61
N LEU A 41 11.63 20.11 7.44
CA LEU A 41 11.60 18.66 7.29
C LEU A 41 12.82 17.96 7.92
N PHE A 42 13.84 18.75 8.23
CA PHE A 42 15.11 18.28 8.76
C PHE A 42 15.59 19.22 9.88
N LYS A 43 15.56 18.72 11.11
CA LYS A 43 16.05 19.45 12.29
C LYS A 43 17.14 18.66 13.00
N ASN A 44 18.32 19.25 13.19
CA ASN A 44 19.45 18.66 13.93
C ASN A 44 19.84 17.25 13.45
N GLY A 45 19.82 17.00 12.14
CA GLY A 45 20.15 15.71 11.56
C GLY A 45 19.01 14.68 11.57
N ASN A 46 17.80 15.08 11.99
CA ASN A 46 16.63 14.18 12.02
C ASN A 46 15.48 14.72 11.18
N TYR A 47 14.80 13.84 10.44
CA TYR A 47 13.55 14.16 9.77
C TYR A 47 12.39 14.20 10.76
N ASP A 48 11.41 15.07 10.49
CA ASP A 48 10.25 15.22 11.34
C ASP A 48 9.09 14.31 10.91
N PHE A 49 8.84 13.27 11.69
CA PHE A 49 7.69 12.35 11.53
C PHE A 49 6.58 12.63 12.56
N GLU A 50 6.70 13.66 13.39
CA GLU A 50 5.73 14.00 14.44
C GLU A 50 4.79 15.14 14.07
N THR A 51 5.13 15.95 13.08
CA THR A 51 4.24 17.02 12.59
C THR A 51 3.00 16.42 11.94
N ILE A 52 1.83 16.93 12.34
CA ILE A 52 0.54 16.52 11.77
C ILE A 52 0.22 17.47 10.62
N TYR A 53 0.13 16.92 9.42
CA TYR A 53 -0.22 17.65 8.22
C TYR A 53 -1.72 17.55 7.94
N GLU A 54 -2.37 18.68 7.64
CA GLU A 54 -3.76 18.71 7.18
C GLU A 54 -3.86 18.05 5.79
N ARG A 55 -4.53 16.91 5.73
CA ARG A 55 -4.64 16.09 4.53
C ARG A 55 -6.02 16.15 3.88
N GLY A 56 -7.01 16.69 4.59
CA GLY A 56 -8.36 16.89 4.09
C GLY A 56 -8.45 17.99 3.04
N GLY A 57 -9.32 17.83 2.03
CA GLY A 57 -9.51 18.83 0.97
C GLY A 57 -8.49 18.78 -0.18
N TRP A 58 -7.51 17.88 -0.13
CA TRP A 58 -6.48 17.72 -1.16
C TRP A 58 -6.70 16.53 -2.08
N ASN A 59 -7.91 15.98 -2.12
CA ASN A 59 -8.28 14.75 -2.84
C ASN A 59 -7.47 13.52 -2.35
N CYS A 60 -7.12 13.50 -1.09
CA CYS A 60 -6.39 12.42 -0.46
C CYS A 60 -7.31 11.20 -0.26
N ALA A 61 -6.98 10.06 -0.87
CA ALA A 61 -7.80 8.85 -0.78
C ALA A 61 -7.98 8.36 0.67
N ARG A 62 -6.98 8.56 1.52
CA ARG A 62 -6.99 8.16 2.93
C ARG A 62 -7.97 8.97 3.77
N TRP A 63 -8.12 10.26 3.48
CA TRP A 63 -8.91 11.21 4.25
C TRP A 63 -10.21 11.58 3.54
N ASP A 64 -10.14 12.12 2.33
CA ASP A 64 -11.32 12.59 1.60
C ASP A 64 -12.21 11.44 1.09
N GLY A 65 -11.65 10.25 0.86
CA GLY A 65 -12.41 9.08 0.47
C GLY A 65 -13.46 8.69 1.52
N PRO A 66 -13.03 8.35 2.75
CA PRO A 66 -13.94 8.07 3.85
C PRO A 66 -14.84 9.27 4.23
N ALA A 67 -14.30 10.51 4.23
CA ALA A 67 -15.08 11.70 4.57
C ALA A 67 -16.30 11.90 3.64
N ARG A 68 -16.20 11.53 2.36
CA ARG A 68 -17.36 11.54 1.45
C ARG A 68 -18.42 10.49 1.81
N ARG A 69 -18.02 9.37 2.43
CA ARG A 69 -18.96 8.33 2.90
C ARG A 69 -19.64 8.73 4.21
N TYR A 70 -18.96 9.55 5.03
CA TYR A 70 -19.43 10.03 6.33
C TYR A 70 -19.50 11.56 6.35
N PRO A 71 -20.47 12.19 5.64
CA PRO A 71 -20.47 13.62 5.34
C PRO A 71 -20.85 14.53 6.51
N ASN A 72 -21.40 13.98 7.61
CA ASN A 72 -21.83 14.79 8.75
C ASN A 72 -20.73 15.02 9.80
N GLY A 73 -19.47 14.75 9.44
CA GLY A 73 -18.34 14.98 10.32
C GLY A 73 -18.05 13.88 11.35
N GLU A 74 -18.60 12.67 11.11
CA GLU A 74 -18.34 11.51 11.96
C GLU A 74 -16.89 11.05 11.89
N LEU A 75 -16.24 11.21 10.72
CA LEU A 75 -14.85 10.80 10.53
C LEU A 75 -13.88 11.75 11.21
N LYS A 76 -13.00 11.20 12.05
CA LYS A 76 -11.86 11.89 12.67
C LYS A 76 -10.52 11.41 12.13
N TYR A 77 -10.37 10.09 11.93
CA TYR A 77 -9.12 9.46 11.48
C TYR A 77 -9.34 8.43 10.39
N GLY A 78 -8.65 8.61 9.24
CA GLY A 78 -8.62 7.65 8.14
C GLY A 78 -7.42 6.71 8.26
N MET A 79 -7.55 5.57 8.92
CA MET A 79 -6.45 4.64 9.21
C MET A 79 -6.48 3.37 8.34
N GLY A 80 -7.23 3.35 7.24
CA GLY A 80 -7.39 2.15 6.40
C GLY A 80 -6.48 2.09 5.18
N VAL A 81 -6.36 3.19 4.42
CA VAL A 81 -5.64 3.21 3.14
C VAL A 81 -4.12 3.16 3.35
N ALA A 82 -3.42 2.34 2.53
CA ALA A 82 -1.97 2.15 2.60
C ALA A 82 -1.19 3.30 1.94
N THR A 83 -1.29 4.49 2.52
CA THR A 83 -0.42 5.65 2.30
C THR A 83 -0.01 6.20 3.66
N MET A 84 1.12 6.88 3.74
CA MET A 84 1.57 7.48 4.98
C MET A 84 1.14 8.96 5.07
N ASP A 85 1.17 9.54 6.26
CA ASP A 85 0.86 10.96 6.48
C ASP A 85 2.13 11.83 6.65
N PHE A 86 3.28 11.27 6.34
CA PHE A 86 4.55 11.98 6.35
C PHE A 86 4.77 12.73 5.03
N GLU A 87 5.52 13.81 5.06
CA GLU A 87 6.08 14.39 3.86
C GLU A 87 7.08 13.42 3.23
N CYS A 88 7.21 13.46 1.90
CA CYS A 88 8.27 12.73 1.21
C CYS A 88 9.64 13.40 1.49
N PRO A 89 10.77 12.71 1.26
CA PRO A 89 12.08 13.30 1.46
C PRO A 89 12.28 14.57 0.63
N PRO A 90 13.00 15.59 1.16
CA PRO A 90 13.21 16.90 0.49
C PRO A 90 13.74 16.79 -0.93
N CYS A 91 14.64 15.85 -1.20
CA CYS A 91 15.21 15.63 -2.53
C CYS A 91 14.14 15.44 -3.62
N ILE A 92 13.00 14.83 -3.29
CA ILE A 92 11.90 14.66 -4.23
C ILE A 92 11.23 15.99 -4.54
N THR A 93 10.90 16.78 -3.53
CA THR A 93 10.22 18.08 -3.73
C THR A 93 11.13 19.08 -4.42
N GLU A 94 12.43 19.08 -4.12
CA GLU A 94 13.45 19.91 -4.75
C GLU A 94 13.61 19.54 -6.23
N ALA A 95 13.75 18.27 -6.57
CA ALA A 95 13.86 17.78 -7.94
C ALA A 95 12.61 18.11 -8.77
N LEU A 96 11.41 17.96 -8.18
CA LEU A 96 10.15 18.35 -8.81
C LEU A 96 10.05 19.85 -9.03
N ALA A 97 10.44 20.66 -8.04
CA ALA A 97 10.46 22.13 -8.15
C ALA A 97 11.41 22.58 -9.25
N GLU A 98 12.61 21.99 -9.36
CA GLU A 98 13.57 22.27 -10.43
C GLU A 98 12.99 21.90 -11.79
N ARG A 99 12.40 20.70 -11.93
CA ARG A 99 11.78 20.27 -13.19
C ARG A 99 10.62 21.18 -13.61
N CYS A 100 9.84 21.71 -12.66
CA CYS A 100 8.72 22.62 -12.93
C CYS A 100 9.15 24.00 -13.43
N LYS A 101 10.42 24.40 -13.27
CA LYS A 101 10.95 25.63 -13.89
C LYS A 101 10.99 25.56 -15.41
N HIS A 102 11.05 24.35 -15.97
CA HIS A 102 11.02 24.12 -17.41
C HIS A 102 9.58 23.89 -17.88
N HIS A 103 9.00 24.88 -18.54
CA HIS A 103 7.57 24.97 -18.84
C HIS A 103 7.09 24.15 -20.03
N THR A 104 7.97 23.41 -20.74
CA THR A 104 7.56 22.53 -21.84
C THR A 104 7.33 21.12 -21.35
N TRP A 105 6.17 20.55 -21.68
CA TRP A 105 5.68 19.24 -21.23
C TRP A 105 5.45 18.30 -22.42
N GLY A 106 6.46 18.21 -23.28
CA GLY A 106 6.47 17.27 -24.41
C GLY A 106 6.67 15.83 -23.97
N TYR A 107 6.69 14.92 -24.93
CA TYR A 107 6.99 13.52 -24.66
C TYR A 107 8.40 13.38 -24.09
N MET A 108 8.51 12.60 -23.03
CA MET A 108 9.78 12.31 -22.41
C MET A 108 10.54 11.25 -23.21
N SER A 109 11.83 11.49 -23.44
CA SER A 109 12.73 10.45 -23.94
C SER A 109 13.17 9.60 -22.75
N SER A 110 13.02 8.28 -22.85
CA SER A 110 13.52 7.38 -21.83
C SER A 110 15.06 7.39 -21.84
N THR A 111 15.65 7.90 -20.77
CA THR A 111 17.10 7.78 -20.52
C THR A 111 17.39 6.48 -19.74
N THR A 112 18.66 6.11 -19.61
CA THR A 112 19.08 4.97 -18.75
C THR A 112 19.11 5.36 -17.29
N SER A 113 19.20 6.65 -16.97
CA SER A 113 19.51 7.21 -15.66
C SER A 113 18.61 6.66 -14.52
N LEU A 114 17.28 6.63 -14.69
CA LEU A 114 16.40 6.03 -13.68
C LEU A 114 16.59 4.52 -13.53
N ARG A 115 16.86 3.80 -14.63
CA ARG A 115 17.12 2.36 -14.56
C ARG A 115 18.43 2.06 -13.83
N GLU A 116 19.45 2.89 -14.03
CA GLU A 116 20.70 2.84 -13.29
C GLU A 116 20.46 3.12 -11.80
N ALA A 117 19.68 4.16 -11.45
CA ALA A 117 19.32 4.44 -10.07
C ALA A 117 18.53 3.29 -9.40
N ILE A 118 17.62 2.63 -10.14
CA ILE A 118 16.90 1.45 -9.66
C ILE A 118 17.87 0.29 -9.41
N ALA A 119 18.79 0.02 -10.31
CA ALA A 119 19.76 -1.05 -10.15
C ALA A 119 20.71 -0.78 -8.96
N GLU A 120 21.24 0.44 -8.84
CA GLU A 120 22.08 0.87 -7.72
C GLU A 120 21.36 0.73 -6.37
N PHE A 121 20.11 1.20 -6.27
CA PHE A 121 19.31 1.11 -5.04
C PHE A 121 19.05 -0.35 -4.62
N ASN A 122 18.73 -1.23 -5.58
CA ASN A 122 18.51 -2.65 -5.29
C ASN A 122 19.80 -3.38 -4.91
N ALA A 123 20.93 -3.05 -5.55
CA ALA A 123 22.24 -3.61 -5.18
C ALA A 123 22.62 -3.23 -3.75
N GLU A 124 22.47 -1.94 -3.40
CA GLU A 124 22.84 -1.43 -2.09
C GLU A 124 21.92 -1.95 -0.96
N ARG A 125 20.60 -1.93 -1.15
CA ARG A 125 19.65 -2.21 -0.07
C ARG A 125 19.17 -3.66 -0.01
N ASN A 126 19.08 -4.32 -1.16
CA ASN A 126 18.47 -5.65 -1.27
C ASN A 126 19.48 -6.73 -1.66
N ASN A 127 20.78 -6.37 -1.83
CA ASN A 127 21.81 -7.26 -2.36
C ASN A 127 21.37 -7.96 -3.65
N LEU A 128 20.68 -7.20 -4.54
CA LEU A 128 20.13 -7.68 -5.80
C LEU A 128 20.77 -6.92 -6.96
N GLU A 129 21.63 -7.61 -7.71
CA GLU A 129 22.28 -7.07 -8.92
C GLU A 129 21.31 -7.16 -10.10
N LEU A 130 20.92 -6.01 -10.65
CA LEU A 130 20.06 -5.91 -11.82
C LEU A 130 20.80 -5.29 -13.01
N ASP A 131 20.65 -5.89 -14.18
CA ASP A 131 21.03 -5.21 -15.42
C ASP A 131 20.00 -4.10 -15.73
N PRO A 132 20.40 -2.81 -15.80
CA PRO A 132 19.49 -1.71 -16.10
C PRO A 132 18.69 -1.92 -17.40
N SER A 133 19.22 -2.69 -18.37
CA SER A 133 18.54 -2.98 -19.63
C SER A 133 17.32 -3.90 -19.46
N THR A 134 17.28 -4.71 -18.40
CA THR A 134 16.14 -5.62 -18.09
C THR A 134 15.01 -4.91 -17.36
N ILE A 135 15.26 -3.71 -16.81
CA ILE A 135 14.28 -2.96 -16.03
C ILE A 135 13.30 -2.25 -16.95
N GLN A 136 12.03 -2.50 -16.76
CA GLN A 136 10.92 -1.90 -17.49
C GLN A 136 10.16 -0.92 -16.61
N LEU A 137 10.04 0.33 -17.07
CA LEU A 137 9.33 1.38 -16.34
C LEU A 137 7.81 1.32 -16.61
N SER A 138 7.03 1.63 -15.59
CA SER A 138 5.57 1.64 -15.66
C SER A 138 4.96 2.75 -14.79
N SER A 139 3.70 3.06 -15.05
CA SER A 139 2.95 4.02 -14.23
C SER A 139 2.53 3.48 -12.86
N ALA A 140 2.43 2.16 -12.69
CA ALA A 140 2.12 1.51 -11.42
C ALA A 140 2.36 -0.01 -11.52
N VAL A 141 2.42 -0.70 -10.38
CA VAL A 141 2.59 -2.16 -10.31
C VAL A 141 1.40 -2.88 -10.94
N LEU A 142 0.15 -2.56 -10.58
CA LEU A 142 -1.03 -3.28 -11.08
C LEU A 142 -1.16 -3.26 -12.61
N PRO A 143 -0.96 -2.15 -13.35
CA PRO A 143 -0.94 -2.17 -14.82
C PRO A 143 0.10 -3.11 -15.42
N SER A 144 1.28 -3.22 -14.81
CA SER A 144 2.33 -4.14 -15.26
C SER A 144 1.94 -5.59 -15.01
N MET A 145 1.37 -5.90 -13.85
CA MET A 145 0.85 -7.24 -13.53
C MET A 145 -0.31 -7.62 -14.48
N ILE A 146 -1.20 -6.70 -14.82
CA ILE A 146 -2.26 -6.93 -15.82
C ILE A 146 -1.64 -7.32 -17.17
N ALA A 147 -0.57 -6.64 -17.59
CA ALA A 147 0.12 -6.98 -18.84
C ALA A 147 0.76 -8.37 -18.76
N ALA A 148 1.41 -8.71 -17.65
CA ALA A 148 1.98 -10.04 -17.43
C ALA A 148 0.91 -11.14 -17.45
N ILE A 149 -0.19 -10.97 -16.73
CA ILE A 149 -1.28 -11.94 -16.70
C ILE A 149 -1.89 -12.13 -18.10
N ARG A 150 -2.14 -11.04 -18.83
CA ARG A 150 -2.62 -11.15 -20.23
C ARG A 150 -1.65 -11.83 -21.17
N THR A 151 -0.36 -11.86 -20.82
CA THR A 151 0.67 -12.54 -21.58
C THR A 151 0.67 -14.05 -21.34
N PHE A 152 0.48 -14.45 -20.07
CA PHE A 152 0.65 -15.84 -19.64
C PHE A 152 -0.67 -16.56 -19.37
N SER A 153 -1.76 -15.81 -19.13
CA SER A 153 -3.06 -16.34 -18.77
C SER A 153 -4.10 -16.07 -19.85
N ARG A 154 -4.86 -17.10 -20.23
CA ARG A 154 -6.00 -16.95 -21.12
C ARG A 154 -7.26 -16.53 -20.33
N PRO A 155 -8.27 -15.95 -20.99
CA PRO A 155 -9.56 -15.68 -20.34
C PRO A 155 -10.15 -16.97 -19.72
N ALA A 156 -10.76 -16.82 -18.54
CA ALA A 156 -11.29 -17.90 -17.70
C ALA A 156 -10.26 -18.85 -17.06
N SER A 157 -8.96 -18.63 -17.26
CA SER A 157 -7.93 -19.32 -16.48
C SER A 157 -7.81 -18.75 -15.06
N LYS A 158 -7.01 -19.41 -14.23
CA LYS A 158 -6.88 -19.13 -12.81
C LYS A 158 -5.58 -18.41 -12.48
N ILE A 159 -5.68 -17.45 -11.56
CA ILE A 159 -4.55 -16.81 -10.88
C ILE A 159 -4.57 -17.30 -9.44
N VAL A 160 -3.52 -17.98 -8.99
CA VAL A 160 -3.39 -18.43 -7.60
C VAL A 160 -2.75 -17.32 -6.76
N GLN A 161 -3.19 -17.14 -5.52
CA GLN A 161 -2.56 -16.27 -4.54
C GLN A 161 -2.69 -16.81 -3.12
N LEU A 162 -1.76 -16.41 -2.24
CA LEU A 162 -1.88 -16.65 -0.81
C LEU A 162 -2.82 -15.61 -0.20
N SER A 163 -3.87 -16.02 0.50
CA SER A 163 -4.83 -15.12 1.16
C SER A 163 -4.81 -15.25 2.68
N PRO A 164 -5.11 -14.16 3.44
CA PRO A 164 -5.58 -12.84 2.99
C PRO A 164 -4.56 -12.11 2.12
N ALA A 165 -5.04 -11.49 1.03
CA ALA A 165 -4.20 -10.85 0.01
C ALA A 165 -4.68 -9.43 -0.32
N TYR A 166 -3.82 -8.62 -0.94
CA TYR A 166 -4.15 -7.27 -1.33
C TYR A 166 -5.40 -7.21 -2.22
N SER A 167 -6.41 -6.45 -1.79
CA SER A 167 -7.71 -6.35 -2.47
C SER A 167 -7.63 -5.90 -3.94
N GLY A 168 -6.55 -5.23 -4.33
CA GLY A 168 -6.29 -4.83 -5.71
C GLY A 168 -6.11 -6.01 -6.67
N PHE A 169 -5.64 -7.16 -6.19
CA PHE A 169 -5.43 -8.35 -7.03
C PHE A 169 -6.74 -8.92 -7.56
N TYR A 170 -7.82 -8.89 -6.78
CA TYR A 170 -9.17 -9.25 -7.28
C TYR A 170 -9.65 -8.32 -8.39
N GLY A 171 -9.18 -7.05 -8.38
CA GLY A 171 -9.37 -6.11 -9.47
C GLY A 171 -8.65 -6.55 -10.75
N ILE A 172 -7.42 -7.06 -10.62
CA ILE A 172 -6.64 -7.59 -11.75
C ILE A 172 -7.40 -8.71 -12.44
N ALA A 173 -7.90 -9.70 -11.70
CA ALA A 173 -8.65 -10.83 -12.27
C ALA A 173 -9.85 -10.34 -13.11
N ARG A 174 -10.61 -9.36 -12.62
CA ARG A 174 -11.70 -8.75 -13.41
C ARG A 174 -11.21 -8.08 -14.70
N HIS A 175 -10.07 -7.39 -14.66
CA HIS A 175 -9.51 -6.70 -15.84
C HIS A 175 -8.86 -7.64 -16.84
N THR A 176 -8.52 -8.85 -16.45
CA THR A 176 -7.90 -9.86 -17.31
C THR A 176 -8.87 -10.96 -17.72
N TYR A 177 -10.12 -10.92 -17.23
CA TYR A 177 -11.13 -11.96 -17.43
C TYR A 177 -10.70 -13.33 -16.93
N THR A 178 -9.91 -13.37 -15.86
CA THR A 178 -9.44 -14.59 -15.19
C THR A 178 -10.17 -14.78 -13.86
N GLU A 179 -10.01 -15.93 -13.24
CA GLU A 179 -10.52 -16.23 -11.91
C GLU A 179 -9.39 -16.09 -10.86
N MET A 180 -9.66 -15.44 -9.72
CA MET A 180 -8.74 -15.43 -8.59
C MET A 180 -9.03 -16.64 -7.70
N VAL A 181 -8.00 -17.43 -7.42
CA VAL A 181 -8.05 -18.61 -6.55
C VAL A 181 -7.21 -18.35 -5.31
N ASP A 182 -7.89 -18.25 -4.17
CA ASP A 182 -7.24 -18.04 -2.87
C ASP A 182 -6.74 -19.37 -2.28
N SER A 183 -5.44 -19.45 -1.96
CA SER A 183 -4.90 -20.44 -1.03
C SER A 183 -4.85 -19.80 0.35
N GLU A 184 -5.76 -20.23 1.24
CA GLU A 184 -5.94 -19.62 2.55
C GLU A 184 -4.81 -20.00 3.48
N MET A 185 -4.10 -18.99 3.98
CA MET A 185 -3.07 -19.17 5.01
C MET A 185 -3.71 -19.37 6.38
N GLN A 186 -3.03 -20.12 7.23
CA GLN A 186 -3.46 -20.38 8.60
C GLN A 186 -2.64 -19.56 9.59
N GLN A 187 -3.29 -18.99 10.60
CA GLN A 187 -2.56 -18.28 11.65
C GLN A 187 -2.07 -19.26 12.73
N VAL A 188 -0.74 -19.40 12.84
CA VAL A 188 -0.09 -20.29 13.82
C VAL A 188 0.90 -19.47 14.64
N GLY A 189 0.75 -19.46 15.96
CA GLY A 189 1.66 -18.72 16.85
C GLY A 189 1.75 -17.21 16.58
N GLY A 190 0.74 -16.64 15.91
CA GLY A 190 0.68 -15.22 15.54
C GLY A 190 1.20 -14.90 14.13
N ARG A 191 1.92 -15.81 13.47
CA ARG A 191 2.33 -15.71 12.07
C ARG A 191 1.32 -16.41 11.17
N TYR A 192 1.19 -15.96 9.94
CA TYR A 192 0.44 -16.68 8.92
C TYR A 192 1.37 -17.68 8.22
N GLU A 193 0.96 -18.94 8.19
CA GLU A 193 1.68 -20.04 7.54
C GLU A 193 0.96 -20.49 6.29
N ILE A 194 1.73 -20.92 5.29
CA ILE A 194 1.20 -21.43 4.02
C ILE A 194 0.66 -22.84 4.25
N ASP A 195 -0.58 -23.05 3.83
CA ASP A 195 -1.13 -24.40 3.69
C ASP A 195 -0.57 -25.01 2.40
N TRP A 196 0.51 -25.77 2.54
CA TRP A 196 1.26 -26.33 1.43
C TRP A 196 0.46 -27.35 0.61
N ASP A 197 -0.38 -28.14 1.27
CA ASP A 197 -1.20 -29.18 0.63
C ASP A 197 -2.29 -28.51 -0.22
N ASP A 198 -2.91 -27.45 0.31
CA ASP A 198 -3.90 -26.67 -0.43
C ASP A 198 -3.27 -25.90 -1.61
N LEU A 199 -2.09 -25.29 -1.39
CA LEU A 199 -1.38 -24.58 -2.45
C LEU A 199 -0.97 -25.52 -3.61
N GLU A 200 -0.43 -26.71 -3.29
CA GLU A 200 -0.03 -27.71 -4.27
C GLU A 200 -1.22 -28.16 -5.14
N VAL A 201 -2.36 -28.45 -4.50
CA VAL A 201 -3.59 -28.82 -5.22
C VAL A 201 -4.05 -27.72 -6.16
N LYS A 202 -3.97 -26.45 -5.74
CA LYS A 202 -4.41 -25.30 -6.56
C LYS A 202 -3.47 -25.01 -7.71
N LEU A 203 -2.17 -25.18 -7.52
CA LEU A 203 -1.18 -25.02 -8.58
C LEU A 203 -1.21 -26.15 -9.60
N ALA A 204 -1.57 -27.37 -9.16
CA ALA A 204 -1.72 -28.53 -10.05
C ALA A 204 -2.98 -28.47 -10.95
N ASP A 205 -3.86 -27.49 -10.75
CA ASP A 205 -5.02 -27.29 -11.64
C ASP A 205 -4.54 -26.83 -13.02
N PRO A 206 -4.90 -27.53 -14.12
CA PRO A 206 -4.47 -27.16 -15.47
C PRO A 206 -4.89 -25.77 -15.94
N GLU A 207 -5.84 -25.15 -15.27
CA GLU A 207 -6.26 -23.77 -15.53
C GLU A 207 -5.45 -22.75 -14.73
N ALA A 208 -4.63 -23.15 -13.74
CA ALA A 208 -3.71 -22.25 -13.04
C ALA A 208 -2.53 -21.90 -13.97
N GLN A 209 -2.38 -20.64 -14.29
CA GLN A 209 -1.36 -20.18 -15.26
C GLN A 209 -0.41 -19.13 -14.67
N THR A 210 -0.85 -18.43 -13.62
CA THR A 210 0.00 -17.47 -12.91
C THR A 210 -0.26 -17.56 -11.41
N MET A 211 0.77 -17.26 -10.60
CA MET A 211 0.66 -17.09 -9.17
C MET A 211 1.16 -15.70 -8.76
N ILE A 212 0.39 -15.00 -7.93
CA ILE A 212 0.82 -13.73 -7.33
C ILE A 212 1.41 -14.02 -5.94
N VAL A 213 2.65 -13.61 -5.74
CA VAL A 213 3.36 -13.64 -4.45
C VAL A 213 3.58 -12.20 -4.00
N CYS A 214 3.01 -11.79 -2.88
CA CYS A 214 3.26 -10.48 -2.29
C CYS A 214 4.32 -10.61 -1.18
N ASN A 215 5.44 -9.91 -1.30
CA ASN A 215 6.55 -10.00 -0.34
C ASN A 215 7.18 -8.63 -0.04
N PRO A 216 7.04 -8.09 1.16
CA PRO A 216 6.18 -8.52 2.30
C PRO A 216 4.69 -8.57 1.98
N GLN A 217 4.00 -9.54 2.62
CA GLN A 217 2.58 -9.81 2.39
C GLN A 217 1.69 -8.70 2.98
N ASN A 218 0.78 -8.20 2.18
CA ASN A 218 -0.27 -7.29 2.62
C ASN A 218 -1.64 -8.01 2.55
N PRO A 219 -2.39 -8.16 3.66
CA PRO A 219 -2.35 -7.35 4.89
C PRO A 219 -1.62 -7.98 6.08
N THR A 220 -1.18 -9.21 6.02
CA THR A 220 -0.69 -9.99 7.18
C THR A 220 0.67 -9.52 7.70
N GLY A 221 1.47 -8.92 6.82
CA GLY A 221 2.81 -8.44 7.15
C GLY A 221 3.89 -9.52 7.20
N ASN A 222 3.62 -10.72 6.70
CA ASN A 222 4.65 -11.76 6.57
C ASN A 222 5.79 -11.30 5.66
N VAL A 223 7.01 -11.66 6.03
CA VAL A 223 8.21 -11.60 5.19
C VAL A 223 8.59 -13.05 4.88
N TRP A 224 8.50 -13.45 3.61
CA TRP A 224 8.73 -14.84 3.23
C TRP A 224 10.21 -15.19 3.30
N THR A 225 10.53 -16.34 3.89
CA THR A 225 11.89 -16.88 3.94
C THR A 225 12.33 -17.37 2.56
N GLU A 226 13.65 -17.53 2.38
CA GLU A 226 14.20 -18.10 1.16
C GLU A 226 13.63 -19.51 0.88
N GLU A 227 13.50 -20.33 1.93
CA GLU A 227 12.93 -21.68 1.82
C GLU A 227 11.47 -21.65 1.38
N GLU A 228 10.65 -20.74 1.93
CA GLU A 228 9.24 -20.59 1.54
C GLU A 228 9.14 -20.15 0.06
N LEU A 229 9.93 -19.16 -0.36
CA LEU A 229 9.95 -18.66 -1.73
C LEU A 229 10.47 -19.71 -2.72
N LEU A 230 11.51 -20.48 -2.37
CA LEU A 230 12.02 -21.59 -3.17
C LEU A 230 10.94 -22.67 -3.36
N LYS A 231 10.23 -23.04 -2.28
CA LYS A 231 9.17 -24.06 -2.38
C LYS A 231 7.99 -23.57 -3.23
N ILE A 232 7.58 -22.32 -3.09
CA ILE A 232 6.57 -21.70 -3.97
C ILE A 232 7.05 -21.77 -5.43
N GLY A 233 8.27 -21.32 -5.69
CA GLY A 233 8.86 -21.29 -7.03
C GLY A 233 8.95 -22.69 -7.66
N GLN A 234 9.36 -23.68 -6.87
CA GLN A 234 9.44 -25.08 -7.31
C GLN A 234 8.06 -25.62 -7.72
N LEU A 235 7.03 -25.44 -6.86
CA LEU A 235 5.66 -25.86 -7.16
C LEU A 235 5.11 -25.17 -8.41
N CYS A 236 5.40 -23.89 -8.59
CA CYS A 236 5.00 -23.15 -9.78
C CYS A 236 5.71 -23.66 -11.04
N LEU A 237 7.02 -23.92 -10.96
CA LEU A 237 7.81 -24.43 -12.09
C LEU A 237 7.36 -25.84 -12.51
N GLU A 238 7.09 -26.74 -11.56
CA GLU A 238 6.60 -28.09 -11.80
C GLU A 238 5.23 -28.16 -12.49
N ASN A 239 4.41 -27.11 -12.32
CA ASN A 239 3.06 -27.00 -12.87
C ASN A 239 2.93 -25.99 -14.02
N ASP A 240 4.03 -25.52 -14.61
CA ASP A 240 4.05 -24.51 -15.69
C ASP A 240 3.33 -23.19 -15.31
N VAL A 241 3.32 -22.81 -14.04
CA VAL A 241 2.73 -21.58 -13.50
C VAL A 241 3.79 -20.49 -13.39
N VAL A 242 3.57 -19.30 -13.98
CA VAL A 242 4.51 -18.18 -13.91
C VAL A 242 4.31 -17.41 -12.61
N VAL A 243 5.41 -17.12 -11.89
CA VAL A 243 5.38 -16.33 -10.65
C VAL A 243 5.39 -14.82 -10.95
N LEU A 244 4.48 -14.09 -10.35
CA LEU A 244 4.39 -12.63 -10.36
C LEU A 244 4.64 -12.11 -8.93
N SER A 245 5.88 -11.71 -8.63
CA SER A 245 6.28 -11.24 -7.30
C SER A 245 5.98 -9.75 -7.15
N ASP A 246 4.98 -9.40 -6.32
CA ASP A 246 4.70 -8.01 -5.92
C ASP A 246 5.57 -7.64 -4.70
N GLU A 247 6.61 -6.87 -4.95
CA GLU A 247 7.64 -6.51 -3.98
C GLU A 247 7.53 -5.03 -3.54
N ILE A 248 6.36 -4.42 -3.72
CA ILE A 248 6.14 -2.98 -3.45
C ILE A 248 6.35 -2.59 -1.97
N HIS A 249 6.38 -3.55 -1.06
CA HIS A 249 6.62 -3.35 0.37
C HIS A 249 8.03 -3.77 0.80
N SER A 250 8.93 -4.11 -0.11
CA SER A 250 10.27 -4.68 0.13
C SER A 250 11.11 -3.91 1.16
N ASP A 251 11.02 -2.59 1.18
CA ASP A 251 11.82 -1.76 2.10
C ASP A 251 11.27 -1.76 3.55
N PHE A 252 10.04 -2.19 3.77
CA PHE A 252 9.40 -2.15 5.09
C PHE A 252 9.55 -3.49 5.82
N VAL A 253 10.76 -3.86 6.16
CA VAL A 253 11.06 -5.07 6.92
C VAL A 253 11.59 -4.69 8.29
N ARG A 254 11.00 -5.29 9.32
CA ARG A 254 11.35 -5.05 10.71
C ARG A 254 12.72 -5.64 11.07
N PRO A 255 13.49 -5.01 11.97
CA PRO A 255 14.72 -5.59 12.50
C PRO A 255 14.53 -7.02 13.00
N GLY A 256 15.45 -7.90 12.60
CA GLY A 256 15.40 -9.34 12.92
C GLY A 256 14.75 -10.21 11.82
N HIS A 257 14.22 -9.61 10.78
CA HIS A 257 13.76 -10.29 9.58
C HIS A 257 14.57 -9.83 8.36
N GLU A 258 14.65 -10.67 7.34
CA GLU A 258 15.36 -10.37 6.09
C GLU A 258 14.40 -10.45 4.91
N TYR A 259 14.35 -9.39 4.10
CA TYR A 259 13.68 -9.43 2.82
C TYR A 259 14.53 -10.18 1.79
N VAL A 260 13.95 -11.18 1.17
CA VAL A 260 14.56 -11.92 0.07
C VAL A 260 13.84 -11.57 -1.23
N PRO A 261 14.47 -10.83 -2.17
CA PRO A 261 13.93 -10.63 -3.51
C PRO A 261 13.73 -11.96 -4.21
N PHE A 262 12.61 -12.18 -4.91
CA PHE A 262 12.39 -13.42 -5.64
C PHE A 262 13.47 -13.65 -6.72
N ALA A 263 13.93 -12.58 -7.34
CA ALA A 263 15.01 -12.61 -8.33
C ALA A 263 16.41 -12.96 -7.77
N ARG A 264 16.59 -12.97 -6.42
CA ARG A 264 17.85 -13.34 -5.75
C ARG A 264 17.90 -14.81 -5.35
N LEU A 265 16.81 -15.56 -5.54
CA LEU A 265 16.81 -16.98 -5.19
C LEU A 265 17.94 -17.75 -5.92
N PRO A 266 18.54 -18.77 -5.26
CA PRO A 266 19.71 -19.45 -5.82
C PRO A 266 19.39 -20.34 -7.04
N ASP A 267 18.14 -20.75 -7.21
CA ASP A 267 17.71 -21.59 -8.33
C ASP A 267 17.34 -20.72 -9.54
N LYS A 268 18.12 -20.85 -10.61
CA LYS A 268 17.97 -20.03 -11.84
C LYS A 268 16.72 -20.40 -12.63
N ASP A 269 16.28 -21.65 -12.61
CA ASP A 269 15.09 -22.06 -13.36
C ASP A 269 13.84 -21.48 -12.70
N ILE A 270 13.78 -21.45 -11.36
CA ILE A 270 12.74 -20.77 -10.58
C ILE A 270 12.74 -19.27 -10.88
N VAL A 271 13.91 -18.63 -10.81
CA VAL A 271 14.02 -17.18 -11.06
C VAL A 271 13.63 -16.82 -12.50
N ASN A 272 14.05 -17.62 -13.50
CA ASN A 272 13.69 -17.42 -14.89
C ASN A 272 12.19 -17.66 -15.19
N ASN A 273 11.46 -18.35 -14.30
CA ASN A 273 10.01 -18.50 -14.38
C ASN A 273 9.25 -17.40 -13.61
N SER A 274 9.86 -16.23 -13.41
CA SER A 274 9.28 -15.17 -12.60
C SER A 274 9.44 -13.78 -13.19
N LEU A 275 8.56 -12.87 -12.73
CA LEU A 275 8.68 -11.42 -12.90
C LEU A 275 8.51 -10.76 -11.54
N SER A 276 9.39 -9.81 -11.23
CA SER A 276 9.30 -8.97 -10.02
C SER A 276 8.78 -7.57 -10.36
N PHE A 277 7.89 -7.05 -9.52
CA PHE A 277 7.23 -5.75 -9.66
C PHE A 277 7.46 -4.91 -8.42
N ASN A 278 7.96 -3.68 -8.58
CA ASN A 278 8.23 -2.79 -7.45
C ASN A 278 7.99 -1.32 -7.79
N SER A 279 8.04 -0.44 -6.79
CA SER A 279 7.82 0.99 -6.94
C SER A 279 8.32 1.78 -5.72
N ALA A 280 8.96 2.90 -5.94
CA ALA A 280 9.28 3.87 -4.90
C ALA A 280 8.03 4.50 -4.22
N SER A 281 6.82 4.24 -4.75
CA SER A 281 5.59 4.91 -4.32
C SER A 281 5.17 4.63 -2.88
N LYS A 282 5.45 3.43 -2.35
CA LYS A 282 5.20 3.11 -0.94
C LYS A 282 6.35 3.56 -0.07
N THR A 283 7.57 3.23 -0.46
CA THR A 283 8.81 3.55 0.24
C THR A 283 8.92 5.02 0.57
N PHE A 284 8.65 5.89 -0.39
CA PHE A 284 8.81 7.35 -0.25
C PHE A 284 7.48 8.13 -0.24
N ASN A 285 6.37 7.46 0.07
CA ASN A 285 5.04 8.08 0.20
C ASN A 285 4.59 8.91 -1.01
N MET A 286 4.87 8.45 -2.23
CA MET A 286 4.61 9.20 -3.46
C MET A 286 3.69 8.46 -4.46
N ALA A 287 2.69 7.72 -3.98
CA ALA A 287 1.76 6.96 -4.81
C ALA A 287 1.00 7.81 -5.86
N GLY A 288 0.83 9.11 -5.61
CA GLY A 288 0.23 10.06 -6.54
C GLY A 288 1.09 10.34 -7.78
N MET A 289 2.41 10.12 -7.71
CA MET A 289 3.35 10.37 -8.81
C MET A 289 3.27 9.32 -9.92
N LYS A 290 2.64 8.17 -9.66
CA LYS A 290 2.42 7.14 -10.68
C LYS A 290 3.71 6.67 -11.34
N ASN A 291 4.53 5.97 -10.57
CA ASN A 291 5.78 5.36 -10.99
C ASN A 291 5.87 3.92 -10.49
N ALA A 292 6.45 3.05 -11.28
CA ALA A 292 6.77 1.67 -10.92
C ALA A 292 7.80 1.12 -11.91
N TYR A 293 8.34 -0.03 -11.59
CA TYR A 293 9.15 -0.82 -12.51
C TYR A 293 8.88 -2.31 -12.32
N TRP A 294 9.27 -3.08 -13.31
CA TRP A 294 9.27 -4.54 -13.26
C TRP A 294 10.46 -5.09 -14.03
N HIS A 295 10.86 -6.29 -13.73
CA HIS A 295 11.98 -6.94 -14.38
C HIS A 295 11.83 -8.47 -14.36
N SER A 296 12.61 -9.14 -15.18
CA SER A 296 12.83 -10.58 -15.16
C SER A 296 14.25 -10.86 -15.62
N SER A 297 14.84 -11.93 -15.14
CA SER A 297 16.13 -12.44 -15.66
C SER A 297 15.99 -13.17 -16.99
N ASP A 298 14.78 -13.62 -17.36
CA ASP A 298 14.51 -14.25 -18.66
C ASP A 298 14.12 -13.20 -19.72
N PRO A 299 14.97 -12.97 -20.74
CA PRO A 299 14.66 -12.03 -21.82
C PRO A 299 13.40 -12.40 -22.63
N SER A 300 13.03 -13.70 -22.68
CA SER A 300 11.82 -14.14 -23.37
C SER A 300 10.57 -13.68 -22.62
N LEU A 301 10.53 -13.85 -21.29
CA LEU A 301 9.43 -13.34 -20.47
C LEU A 301 9.30 -11.82 -20.60
N LEU A 302 10.43 -11.08 -20.51
CA LEU A 302 10.45 -9.63 -20.71
C LEU A 302 9.83 -9.23 -22.06
N SER A 303 10.31 -9.79 -23.15
CA SER A 303 9.86 -9.46 -24.50
C SER A 303 8.37 -9.73 -24.69
N ARG A 304 7.87 -10.86 -24.16
CA ARG A 304 6.47 -11.24 -24.24
C ARG A 304 5.56 -10.26 -23.50
N VAL A 305 5.93 -9.87 -22.27
CA VAL A 305 5.14 -8.92 -21.47
C VAL A 305 5.19 -7.52 -22.06
N GLN A 306 6.34 -7.06 -22.57
CA GLN A 306 6.46 -5.77 -23.24
C GLN A 306 5.46 -5.59 -24.38
N HIS A 307 5.14 -6.65 -25.09
CA HIS A 307 4.16 -6.63 -26.19
C HIS A 307 2.75 -6.21 -25.70
N PHE A 308 2.37 -6.57 -24.49
CA PHE A 308 1.07 -6.23 -23.89
C PHE A 308 1.15 -5.04 -22.92
N HIS A 309 2.36 -4.63 -22.51
CA HIS A 309 2.54 -3.54 -21.58
C HIS A 309 2.45 -2.20 -22.31
N TYR A 310 1.33 -1.50 -22.09
CA TYR A 310 1.12 -0.15 -22.57
C TYR A 310 0.96 0.81 -21.38
N GLY A 311 2.07 1.20 -20.78
CA GLY A 311 2.07 2.09 -19.61
C GLY A 311 3.37 2.88 -19.53
N ALA A 312 3.31 4.15 -19.87
CA ALA A 312 4.46 5.04 -19.70
C ALA A 312 4.45 5.65 -18.30
N ILE A 313 5.61 5.80 -17.72
CA ILE A 313 5.81 6.67 -16.56
C ILE A 313 5.66 8.13 -17.01
N ASN A 314 5.05 8.98 -16.18
CA ASN A 314 4.99 10.40 -16.47
C ASN A 314 6.27 11.12 -16.05
N THR A 315 6.54 12.30 -16.63
CA THR A 315 7.77 13.07 -16.39
C THR A 315 8.02 13.37 -14.91
N LEU A 316 6.99 13.74 -14.15
CA LEU A 316 7.15 14.06 -12.73
C LEU A 316 7.39 12.78 -11.91
N GLY A 317 6.71 11.69 -12.25
CA GLY A 317 6.96 10.38 -11.64
C GLY A 317 8.37 9.87 -11.90
N TYR A 318 8.92 10.11 -13.09
CA TYR A 318 10.31 9.78 -13.43
C TYR A 318 11.29 10.54 -12.54
N VAL A 319 11.17 11.86 -12.51
CA VAL A 319 12.05 12.74 -11.72
C VAL A 319 11.97 12.44 -10.23
N ALA A 320 10.76 12.26 -9.71
CA ALA A 320 10.54 11.92 -8.31
C ALA A 320 11.15 10.57 -7.92
N HIS A 321 11.01 9.57 -8.80
CA HIS A 321 11.54 8.22 -8.55
C HIS A 321 13.06 8.21 -8.54
N GLU A 322 13.68 8.88 -9.52
CA GLU A 322 15.14 8.97 -9.60
C GLU A 322 15.74 9.68 -8.39
N ALA A 323 15.19 10.85 -8.01
CA ALA A 323 15.63 11.58 -6.82
C ALA A 323 15.47 10.75 -5.53
N ALA A 324 14.34 10.05 -5.39
CA ALA A 324 14.08 9.19 -4.25
C ALA A 324 15.13 8.10 -4.07
N TYR A 325 15.46 7.38 -5.14
CA TYR A 325 16.39 6.26 -5.08
C TYR A 325 17.86 6.70 -4.95
N ARG A 326 18.24 7.85 -5.53
CA ARG A 326 19.60 8.35 -5.41
C ARG A 326 19.89 9.03 -4.08
N GLU A 327 18.91 9.73 -3.49
CA GLU A 327 19.17 10.65 -2.39
C GLU A 327 18.26 10.45 -1.16
N GLY A 328 17.24 9.57 -1.26
CA GLY A 328 16.26 9.36 -0.20
C GLY A 328 16.67 8.36 0.89
N GLY A 329 17.84 7.75 0.82
CA GLY A 329 18.27 6.64 1.67
C GLY A 329 18.24 6.98 3.17
N GLU A 330 18.82 8.11 3.58
CA GLU A 330 18.85 8.53 4.98
C GLU A 330 17.45 8.79 5.56
N TRP A 331 16.56 9.42 4.77
CA TRP A 331 15.16 9.61 5.16
C TRP A 331 14.46 8.25 5.37
N LEU A 332 14.71 7.32 4.49
CA LEU A 332 14.14 5.98 4.57
C LEU A 332 14.60 5.25 5.84
N ASP A 333 15.88 5.29 6.16
CA ASP A 333 16.42 4.63 7.36
C ASP A 333 15.79 5.18 8.64
N GLN A 334 15.64 6.50 8.73
CA GLN A 334 14.96 7.14 9.86
C GLN A 334 13.45 6.82 9.88
N LEU A 335 12.79 6.77 8.72
CA LEU A 335 11.39 6.35 8.63
C LEU A 335 11.18 4.92 9.12
N LEU A 336 12.04 3.98 8.71
CA LEU A 336 11.93 2.58 9.12
C LEU A 336 12.06 2.43 10.64
N ALA A 337 13.00 3.14 11.26
CA ALA A 337 13.13 3.16 12.72
C ALA A 337 11.86 3.73 13.40
N TYR A 338 11.31 4.82 12.86
CA TYR A 338 10.08 5.42 13.39
C TYR A 338 8.86 4.50 13.24
N LEU A 339 8.74 3.81 12.11
CA LEU A 339 7.65 2.85 11.89
C LEU A 339 7.77 1.62 12.79
N ASP A 340 8.99 1.13 13.03
CA ASP A 340 9.22 0.03 13.96
C ASP A 340 8.79 0.40 15.38
N ASP A 341 9.11 1.61 15.82
CA ASP A 341 8.64 2.18 17.08
C ASP A 341 7.11 2.34 17.12
N ASN A 342 6.46 2.72 16.00
CA ASN A 342 5.00 2.78 15.89
C ASN A 342 4.35 1.40 16.02
N HIS A 343 4.94 0.38 15.41
CA HIS A 343 4.47 -1.00 15.56
C HIS A 343 4.60 -1.49 17.00
N LYS A 344 5.76 -1.24 17.62
CA LYS A 344 5.97 -1.60 19.03
C LYS A 344 4.98 -0.88 19.96
N PHE A 345 4.78 0.41 19.76
CA PHE A 345 3.79 1.18 20.51
C PHE A 345 2.38 0.59 20.34
N THR A 346 1.99 0.23 19.10
CA THR A 346 0.67 -0.35 18.82
C THR A 346 0.50 -1.68 19.51
N GLU A 347 1.52 -2.55 19.51
CA GLU A 347 1.53 -3.83 20.22
C GLU A 347 1.31 -3.64 21.73
N ASP A 348 2.14 -2.80 22.35
CA ASP A 348 2.05 -2.50 23.80
C ASP A 348 0.68 -1.87 24.15
N TYR A 349 0.16 -1.00 23.27
CA TYR A 349 -1.11 -0.32 23.45
C TYR A 349 -2.30 -1.30 23.39
N VAL A 350 -2.35 -2.15 22.36
CA VAL A 350 -3.43 -3.12 22.15
C VAL A 350 -3.44 -4.11 23.32
N ALA A 351 -2.29 -4.67 23.67
CA ALA A 351 -2.19 -5.62 24.78
C ALA A 351 -2.69 -5.04 26.12
N LYS A 352 -2.45 -3.75 26.36
CA LYS A 352 -2.82 -3.08 27.60
C LYS A 352 -4.25 -2.57 27.65
N ASN A 353 -4.73 -1.97 26.54
CA ASN A 353 -5.96 -1.19 26.53
C ASN A 353 -7.10 -1.82 25.72
N MET A 354 -6.82 -2.85 24.92
CA MET A 354 -7.81 -3.55 24.10
C MET A 354 -7.61 -5.09 24.19
N PRO A 355 -7.73 -5.70 25.37
CA PRO A 355 -7.39 -7.14 25.57
C PRO A 355 -8.30 -8.10 24.78
N SER A 356 -9.47 -7.65 24.31
CA SER A 356 -10.37 -8.39 23.40
C SER A 356 -9.96 -8.32 21.93
N VAL A 357 -8.92 -7.54 21.58
CA VAL A 357 -8.42 -7.39 20.21
C VAL A 357 -7.16 -8.21 20.04
N GLY A 358 -7.21 -9.20 19.15
CA GLY A 358 -6.03 -9.98 18.79
C GLY A 358 -5.09 -9.15 17.92
N TYR A 359 -3.79 -9.16 18.27
CA TYR A 359 -2.75 -8.51 17.49
C TYR A 359 -1.43 -9.23 17.60
N THR A 360 -0.78 -9.43 16.47
CA THR A 360 0.62 -9.84 16.39
C THR A 360 1.37 -8.82 15.56
N ARG A 361 2.51 -8.37 16.05
CA ARG A 361 3.34 -7.41 15.36
C ARG A 361 3.83 -7.99 14.03
N PRO A 362 3.56 -7.32 12.88
CA PRO A 362 3.95 -7.83 11.58
C PRO A 362 5.48 -7.86 11.41
N GLU A 363 5.96 -8.75 10.56
CA GLU A 363 7.38 -8.85 10.18
C GLU A 363 7.78 -7.73 9.21
N GLY A 364 6.82 -7.25 8.42
CA GLY A 364 7.01 -6.18 7.43
C GLY A 364 5.76 -5.34 7.22
N THR A 365 5.86 -4.37 6.35
CA THR A 365 4.89 -3.32 6.04
C THR A 365 4.70 -2.29 7.16
N TYR A 366 3.92 -1.25 6.92
CA TYR A 366 3.44 -0.27 7.94
C TYR A 366 1.93 -0.44 8.21
N LEU A 367 1.45 -1.67 8.02
CA LEU A 367 0.04 -2.04 8.15
C LEU A 367 -0.09 -3.07 9.27
N THR A 368 -1.06 -2.91 10.14
CA THR A 368 -1.37 -3.86 11.19
C THR A 368 -2.66 -4.61 10.87
N TRP A 369 -2.74 -5.86 11.28
CA TRP A 369 -3.85 -6.76 11.05
C TRP A 369 -4.46 -7.15 12.38
N LEU A 370 -5.55 -6.45 12.76
CA LEU A 370 -6.18 -6.54 14.08
C LEU A 370 -7.40 -7.48 14.03
N ASP A 371 -7.51 -8.37 15.02
CA ASP A 371 -8.65 -9.26 15.20
C ASP A 371 -9.68 -8.62 16.13
N PHE A 372 -10.83 -8.28 15.58
CA PHE A 372 -11.97 -7.73 16.31
C PHE A 372 -13.13 -8.73 16.45
N SER A 373 -12.89 -10.04 16.22
CA SER A 373 -13.95 -11.05 16.21
C SER A 373 -14.79 -11.00 17.49
N GLU A 374 -14.15 -10.93 18.66
CA GLU A 374 -14.86 -10.85 19.95
C GLU A 374 -15.75 -9.59 20.05
N THR A 375 -15.25 -8.44 19.60
CA THR A 375 -16.03 -7.21 19.60
C THR A 375 -17.19 -7.27 18.61
N MET A 376 -16.95 -7.83 17.41
CA MET A 376 -17.99 -8.00 16.40
C MET A 376 -19.12 -8.91 16.88
N ASP A 377 -18.76 -10.00 17.57
CA ASP A 377 -19.73 -10.93 18.19
C ASP A 377 -20.55 -10.22 19.28
N LYS A 378 -19.89 -9.47 20.16
CA LYS A 378 -20.50 -8.72 21.26
C LYS A 378 -21.55 -7.72 20.77
N ILE A 379 -21.32 -7.03 19.66
CA ILE A 379 -22.26 -6.07 19.08
C ILE A 379 -23.26 -6.71 18.10
N GLY A 380 -23.22 -8.03 17.88
CA GLY A 380 -24.07 -8.74 16.95
C GLY A 380 -23.84 -8.31 15.49
N ALA A 381 -22.59 -8.07 15.10
CA ALA A 381 -22.25 -7.48 13.79
C ALA A 381 -22.77 -8.30 12.61
N ALA A 382 -22.76 -9.63 12.70
CA ALA A 382 -23.25 -10.52 11.65
C ALA A 382 -24.78 -10.37 11.43
N GLU A 383 -25.57 -10.43 12.52
CA GLU A 383 -27.02 -10.25 12.48
C GLU A 383 -27.40 -8.85 11.97
N MET A 384 -26.65 -7.83 12.43
CA MET A 384 -26.90 -6.46 12.01
C MET A 384 -26.51 -6.21 10.55
N ALA A 385 -25.47 -6.86 10.05
CA ALA A 385 -25.10 -6.80 8.63
C ALA A 385 -26.20 -7.43 7.76
N GLU A 386 -26.70 -8.60 8.13
CA GLU A 386 -27.81 -9.26 7.42
C GLU A 386 -29.05 -8.39 7.41
N LYS A 387 -29.47 -7.88 8.58
CA LYS A 387 -30.65 -7.01 8.72
C LYS A 387 -30.57 -5.73 7.90
N LYS A 388 -29.34 -5.19 7.68
CA LYS A 388 -29.10 -3.98 6.89
C LYS A 388 -28.70 -4.28 5.44
N GLU A 389 -28.76 -5.54 5.01
CA GLU A 389 -28.36 -5.98 3.68
C GLU A 389 -26.91 -5.56 3.32
N MET A 390 -26.00 -5.58 4.31
CA MET A 390 -24.59 -5.25 4.14
C MET A 390 -23.80 -6.48 3.70
N ARG A 391 -22.67 -6.26 3.05
CA ARG A 391 -21.86 -7.31 2.43
C ARG A 391 -21.24 -8.29 3.43
N SER A 392 -20.90 -7.84 4.64
CA SER A 392 -20.32 -8.67 5.70
C SER A 392 -20.38 -7.99 7.06
N ALA A 393 -20.14 -8.77 8.14
CA ALA A 393 -20.01 -8.28 9.50
C ALA A 393 -18.93 -7.19 9.64
N GLU A 394 -17.81 -7.34 8.93
CA GLU A 394 -16.68 -6.39 8.96
C GLU A 394 -17.04 -5.05 8.30
N VAL A 395 -17.88 -5.07 7.26
CA VAL A 395 -18.38 -3.83 6.64
C VAL A 395 -19.35 -3.12 7.58
N TYR A 396 -20.21 -3.86 8.29
CA TYR A 396 -21.03 -3.27 9.36
C TYR A 396 -20.16 -2.74 10.50
N PHE A 397 -19.16 -3.49 10.94
CA PHE A 397 -18.26 -3.09 12.00
C PHE A 397 -17.44 -1.83 11.62
N GLN A 398 -17.05 -1.67 10.35
CA GLN A 398 -16.43 -0.43 9.86
C GLN A 398 -17.35 0.78 10.08
N ASP A 399 -18.62 0.67 9.70
CA ASP A 399 -19.59 1.75 9.91
C ASP A 399 -19.82 1.99 11.42
N TRP A 400 -19.92 0.93 12.21
CA TRP A 400 -20.03 1.01 13.66
C TRP A 400 -18.84 1.73 14.30
N LEU A 401 -17.60 1.39 13.88
CA LEU A 401 -16.39 2.05 14.37
C LEU A 401 -16.42 3.54 14.05
N VAL A 402 -16.72 3.93 12.83
CA VAL A 402 -16.76 5.35 12.46
C VAL A 402 -17.82 6.09 13.29
N MET A 403 -19.00 5.54 13.45
CA MET A 403 -20.09 6.17 14.22
C MET A 403 -19.79 6.29 15.72
N ASN A 404 -19.02 5.37 16.31
CA ASN A 404 -18.74 5.33 17.74
C ASN A 404 -17.36 5.87 18.13
N SER A 405 -16.40 5.91 17.21
CA SER A 405 -15.03 6.37 17.46
C SER A 405 -14.57 7.49 16.50
N GLY A 406 -15.16 7.57 15.32
CA GLY A 406 -14.65 8.44 14.26
C GLY A 406 -13.45 7.85 13.50
N VAL A 407 -13.12 6.58 13.71
CA VAL A 407 -11.94 5.93 13.09
C VAL A 407 -12.35 4.99 11.97
N TYR A 408 -11.81 5.22 10.78
CA TYR A 408 -12.04 4.40 9.59
C TYR A 408 -10.90 3.40 9.39
N LEU A 409 -11.22 2.10 9.43
CA LEU A 409 -10.35 0.97 9.14
C LEU A 409 -10.81 0.24 7.89
N ASN A 410 -9.94 -0.54 7.26
CA ASN A 410 -10.36 -1.38 6.15
C ASN A 410 -10.86 -2.74 6.66
N PRO A 411 -12.08 -3.17 6.23
CA PRO A 411 -12.64 -4.46 6.62
C PRO A 411 -11.84 -5.62 6.03
N GLY A 412 -11.66 -6.68 6.82
CA GLY A 412 -10.81 -7.81 6.46
C GLY A 412 -11.32 -8.60 5.27
N THR A 413 -12.63 -8.72 5.10
CA THR A 413 -13.26 -9.46 4.00
C THR A 413 -12.96 -8.92 2.60
N VAL A 414 -12.45 -7.68 2.46
CA VAL A 414 -11.98 -7.18 1.15
C VAL A 414 -10.65 -7.80 0.72
N TYR A 415 -9.97 -8.52 1.62
CA TYR A 415 -8.69 -9.19 1.38
C TYR A 415 -8.83 -10.69 1.09
N GLY A 416 -10.07 -11.20 0.91
CA GLY A 416 -10.37 -12.58 0.56
C GLY A 416 -10.49 -13.52 1.75
N LEU A 417 -10.24 -14.82 1.50
CA LEU A 417 -10.30 -15.84 2.54
C LEU A 417 -9.31 -15.53 3.68
N GLY A 418 -9.66 -15.89 4.92
CA GLY A 418 -8.87 -15.57 6.11
C GLY A 418 -9.00 -14.12 6.59
N GLY A 419 -9.83 -13.29 5.93
CA GLY A 419 -10.07 -11.91 6.33
C GLY A 419 -11.21 -11.70 7.32
N SER A 420 -11.97 -12.74 7.65
CA SER A 420 -13.11 -12.65 8.57
C SER A 420 -12.67 -12.25 9.98
N GLY A 421 -13.46 -11.41 10.66
CA GLY A 421 -13.16 -10.90 11.99
C GLY A 421 -12.04 -9.85 12.06
N ARG A 422 -11.40 -9.54 10.93
CA ARG A 422 -10.19 -8.71 10.88
C ARG A 422 -10.46 -7.31 10.36
N MET A 423 -9.62 -6.37 10.84
CA MET A 423 -9.56 -5.01 10.31
C MET A 423 -8.11 -4.60 10.10
N ARG A 424 -7.81 -3.94 8.97
CA ARG A 424 -6.47 -3.40 8.71
C ARG A 424 -6.36 -1.97 9.21
N PHE A 425 -5.38 -1.73 10.07
CA PHE A 425 -5.01 -0.43 10.61
C PHE A 425 -3.63 -0.01 10.07
N ASN A 426 -3.45 1.25 9.70
CA ASN A 426 -2.23 1.80 9.13
C ASN A 426 -1.48 2.64 10.17
N VAL A 427 -0.26 2.23 10.55
CA VAL A 427 0.59 2.93 11.52
C VAL A 427 1.53 3.97 10.89
N GLY A 428 1.48 4.16 9.57
CA GLY A 428 2.26 5.15 8.81
C GLY A 428 1.72 6.58 9.01
N SER A 429 1.76 7.06 10.24
CA SER A 429 1.35 8.40 10.64
C SER A 429 2.12 8.81 11.90
N SER A 430 2.06 10.10 12.31
CA SER A 430 2.69 10.50 13.56
C SER A 430 2.17 9.68 14.74
N ARG A 431 3.04 9.43 15.73
CA ARG A 431 2.69 8.70 16.95
C ARG A 431 1.45 9.30 17.63
N LYS A 432 1.30 10.62 17.56
CA LYS A 432 0.14 11.35 18.14
C LYS A 432 -1.16 10.93 17.45
N VAL A 433 -1.16 10.83 16.13
CA VAL A 433 -2.34 10.39 15.35
C VAL A 433 -2.64 8.92 15.60
N VAL A 434 -1.62 8.05 15.57
CA VAL A 434 -1.77 6.61 15.86
C VAL A 434 -2.37 6.41 17.26
N LYS A 435 -1.81 7.10 18.27
CA LYS A 435 -2.33 7.03 19.66
C LYS A 435 -3.77 7.51 19.75
N ALA A 436 -4.06 8.69 19.19
CA ALA A 436 -5.40 9.27 19.27
C ALA A 436 -6.46 8.39 18.59
N ALA A 437 -6.11 7.78 17.46
CA ALA A 437 -7.01 6.82 16.80
C ALA A 437 -7.24 5.57 17.65
N LEU A 438 -6.18 5.01 18.25
CA LEU A 438 -6.28 3.84 19.14
C LEU A 438 -7.08 4.17 20.42
N ASP A 439 -6.88 5.36 21.04
CA ASP A 439 -7.66 5.79 22.21
C ASP A 439 -9.16 5.78 21.91
N LEU A 440 -9.57 6.34 20.77
CA LEU A 440 -10.98 6.40 20.36
C LEU A 440 -11.56 5.02 20.04
N VAL A 441 -10.76 4.12 19.44
CA VAL A 441 -11.19 2.73 19.20
C VAL A 441 -11.37 1.98 20.50
N ALA A 442 -10.43 2.09 21.44
CA ALA A 442 -10.51 1.46 22.76
C ALA A 442 -11.74 1.92 23.52
N GLU A 443 -11.99 3.25 23.58
CA GLU A 443 -13.21 3.80 24.21
C GLU A 443 -14.50 3.30 23.57
N ALA A 444 -14.52 3.10 22.24
CA ALA A 444 -15.70 2.58 21.56
C ALA A 444 -15.94 1.09 21.91
N ILE A 445 -14.89 0.28 21.98
CA ILE A 445 -14.95 -1.13 22.35
C ILE A 445 -15.43 -1.30 23.79
N ASP A 446 -14.93 -0.48 24.72
CA ASP A 446 -15.33 -0.52 26.13
C ASP A 446 -16.82 -0.22 26.33
N ARG A 447 -17.41 0.59 25.45
CA ARG A 447 -18.85 0.91 25.46
C ARG A 447 -19.72 -0.10 24.72
N ALA A 448 -19.14 -1.01 23.95
CA ALA A 448 -19.84 -2.07 23.23
C ALA A 448 -20.35 -3.15 24.19
#